data_6459ef90156858b6058b4a3236828370
#
_entry.id   6459ef90156858b6058b4a3236828370
#
_cell.length_a   1.000
_cell.length_b   1.000
_cell.length_c   1.000
_cell.angle_alpha   90.00
_cell.angle_beta   90.00
_cell.angle_gamma   90.00
#
_symmetry.space_group_name_H-M   'P 1'
#
loop_
_entity.id
_entity.type
_entity.pdbx_description
1 polymer ?
#
loop_
_entity_poly.entity_id
_entity_poly.type
_entity_poly.pdbx_seq_one_letter_code
_entity_poly.pdbx_strand_id
1 'polypeptide(L)'
;MTEKKKIVFLTSTRADFGKLKPLINAVRESDIFESYIFVTGMHTLSKYGSTYDEVEKIYSKNVFVYMNQTSSTDLDIILANTITGFSNFIKEIKPDLIIIHGDRVEALAGTTVGSLNNILVGHIEGGELSGNIDELMRHAITKLAHIHFVANSKAKKRLTQMGESKDNIFVIGSPEIDIMKSKNLPTLSQVKERYDIEFNSFSIFIFHPLTTESDNIFSQIHDTVSAIISSEKNYVVIYPNNDKGSQIIINEFER
;
A
#
# COMPACT_ATOMS: atom_id res chain seq x y z
N MET A 1 30.66 -16.76 8.57
CA MET A 1 29.37 -16.07 8.82
C MET A 1 28.34 -16.75 7.95
N THR A 2 27.22 -17.20 8.48
CA THR A 2 26.10 -17.73 7.69
C THR A 2 25.55 -16.61 6.81
N GLU A 3 25.29 -16.90 5.53
CA GLU A 3 24.66 -15.95 4.61
C GLU A 3 23.31 -15.52 5.15
N LYS A 4 23.03 -14.19 5.16
CA LYS A 4 21.75 -13.68 5.64
C LYS A 4 20.63 -14.10 4.70
N LYS A 5 19.46 -14.41 5.27
CA LYS A 5 18.25 -14.68 4.49
C LYS A 5 17.70 -13.39 3.90
N LYS A 6 17.38 -13.41 2.61
CA LYS A 6 16.94 -12.23 1.85
C LYS A 6 15.42 -12.11 1.89
N ILE A 7 14.93 -10.98 2.38
CA ILE A 7 13.50 -10.66 2.42
C ILE A 7 13.23 -9.48 1.49
N VAL A 8 12.38 -9.66 0.50
CA VAL A 8 11.94 -8.60 -0.42
C VAL A 8 10.59 -8.07 0.06
N PHE A 9 10.48 -6.76 0.21
CA PHE A 9 9.24 -6.02 0.42
C PHE A 9 8.84 -5.36 -0.89
N LEU A 10 7.61 -5.59 -1.35
CA LEU A 10 7.03 -4.90 -2.50
C LEU A 10 6.10 -3.80 -2.00
N THR A 11 6.33 -2.57 -2.48
CA THR A 11 5.49 -1.41 -2.15
C THR A 11 5.09 -0.64 -3.40
N SER A 12 3.84 -0.20 -3.45
CA SER A 12 3.24 0.48 -4.61
C SER A 12 2.64 1.85 -4.29
N THR A 13 2.41 2.15 -3.00
CA THR A 13 1.82 3.40 -2.52
C THR A 13 2.41 3.84 -1.19
N ARG A 14 2.24 5.11 -0.83
CA ARG A 14 2.59 5.59 0.52
C ARG A 14 1.84 4.86 1.64
N ALA A 15 0.59 4.48 1.37
CA ALA A 15 -0.25 3.81 2.35
C ALA A 15 0.30 2.42 2.71
N ASP A 16 0.67 1.61 1.73
CA ASP A 16 1.26 0.30 1.97
C ASP A 16 2.70 0.41 2.52
N PHE A 17 3.50 1.35 2.02
CA PHE A 17 4.84 1.61 2.54
C PHE A 17 4.81 1.99 4.03
N GLY A 18 3.86 2.83 4.43
CA GLY A 18 3.66 3.19 5.83
C GLY A 18 3.49 1.95 6.72
N LYS A 19 2.71 0.97 6.28
CA LYS A 19 2.45 -0.28 7.02
C LYS A 19 3.63 -1.27 6.94
N LEU A 20 4.38 -1.26 5.84
CA LEU A 20 5.57 -2.12 5.69
C LEU A 20 6.78 -1.61 6.49
N LYS A 21 6.88 -0.30 6.73
CA LYS A 21 8.03 0.34 7.36
C LYS A 21 8.44 -0.26 8.71
N PRO A 22 7.54 -0.54 9.67
CA PRO A 22 7.92 -1.19 10.93
C PRO A 22 8.56 -2.57 10.72
N LEU A 23 8.04 -3.34 9.76
CA LEU A 23 8.54 -4.68 9.44
C LEU A 23 9.91 -4.61 8.73
N ILE A 24 10.08 -3.67 7.80
CA ILE A 24 11.38 -3.42 7.16
C ILE A 24 12.43 -3.07 8.22
N ASN A 25 12.10 -2.21 9.17
CA ASN A 25 13.00 -1.83 10.25
C ASN A 25 13.38 -3.04 11.12
N ALA A 26 12.41 -3.86 11.54
CA ALA A 26 12.66 -5.06 12.32
C ALA A 26 13.57 -6.06 11.58
N VAL A 27 13.40 -6.21 10.27
CA VAL A 27 14.28 -7.05 9.43
C VAL A 27 15.69 -6.46 9.37
N ARG A 28 15.83 -5.13 9.24
CA ARG A 28 17.14 -4.46 9.16
C ARG A 28 17.93 -4.52 10.47
N GLU A 29 17.25 -4.52 11.60
CA GLU A 29 17.86 -4.69 12.93
C GLU A 29 18.30 -6.13 13.20
N SER A 30 17.91 -7.08 12.36
CA SER A 30 18.24 -8.49 12.52
C SER A 30 19.62 -8.85 11.97
N ASP A 31 20.34 -9.72 12.66
CA ASP A 31 21.61 -10.25 12.20
C ASP A 31 21.47 -11.41 11.18
N ILE A 32 20.27 -12.01 11.09
CA ILE A 32 20.00 -13.17 10.23
C ILE A 32 19.27 -12.84 8.93
N PHE A 33 18.74 -11.61 8.81
CA PHE A 33 17.99 -11.17 7.64
C PHE A 33 18.65 -9.99 6.92
N GLU A 34 18.37 -9.89 5.62
CA GLU A 34 18.72 -8.74 4.78
C GLU A 34 17.48 -8.29 4.02
N SER A 35 17.13 -7.00 4.10
CA SER A 35 15.95 -6.44 3.43
C SER A 35 16.28 -5.88 2.07
N TYR A 36 15.40 -6.12 1.10
CA TYR A 36 15.34 -5.52 -0.21
C TYR A 36 13.97 -4.89 -0.40
N ILE A 37 13.88 -3.76 -1.05
CA ILE A 37 12.63 -3.04 -1.28
C ILE A 37 12.45 -2.86 -2.78
N PHE A 38 11.36 -3.41 -3.33
CA PHE A 38 10.92 -3.18 -4.69
C PHE A 38 9.81 -2.14 -4.69
N VAL A 39 10.12 -0.96 -5.22
CA VAL A 39 9.25 0.21 -5.24
C VAL A 39 8.65 0.36 -6.63
N THR A 40 7.33 0.42 -6.74
CA THR A 40 6.63 0.49 -8.02
C THR A 40 5.30 1.26 -7.89
N GLY A 41 4.39 1.14 -8.83
CA GLY A 41 3.05 1.68 -8.73
C GLY A 41 3.01 3.19 -8.66
N MET A 42 2.11 3.72 -7.83
CA MET A 42 1.91 5.16 -7.63
C MET A 42 3.16 5.88 -7.13
N HIS A 43 4.07 5.18 -6.45
CA HIS A 43 5.34 5.76 -6.01
C HIS A 43 6.13 6.39 -7.16
N THR A 44 6.00 5.86 -8.38
CA THR A 44 6.77 6.30 -9.55
C THR A 44 6.09 7.41 -10.36
N LEU A 45 4.87 7.81 -9.98
CA LEU A 45 4.08 8.80 -10.72
C LEU A 45 4.24 10.20 -10.13
N SER A 46 4.71 11.16 -10.94
CA SER A 46 4.88 12.56 -10.55
C SER A 46 3.56 13.21 -10.10
N LYS A 47 2.44 12.84 -10.72
CA LYS A 47 1.09 13.28 -10.32
C LYS A 47 0.78 13.00 -8.84
N TYR A 48 1.36 11.94 -8.25
CA TYR A 48 1.17 11.55 -6.86
C TYR A 48 2.40 11.86 -5.99
N GLY A 49 3.29 12.75 -6.49
CA GLY A 49 4.41 13.30 -5.74
C GLY A 49 5.69 12.48 -5.79
N SER A 50 5.84 11.53 -6.74
CA SER A 50 7.07 10.72 -6.91
C SER A 50 7.60 10.17 -5.58
N THR A 51 6.72 9.55 -4.80
CA THR A 51 6.99 9.20 -3.39
C THR A 51 8.04 8.09 -3.20
N TYR A 52 8.61 7.53 -4.29
CA TYR A 52 9.80 6.68 -4.21
C TYR A 52 10.98 7.40 -3.56
N ASP A 53 11.10 8.73 -3.73
CA ASP A 53 12.13 9.54 -3.08
C ASP A 53 12.08 9.44 -1.54
N GLU A 54 10.89 9.28 -0.96
CA GLU A 54 10.74 9.09 0.49
C GLU A 54 11.30 7.73 0.93
N VAL A 55 11.11 6.69 0.10
CA VAL A 55 11.66 5.36 0.38
C VAL A 55 13.18 5.39 0.32
N GLU A 56 13.76 6.00 -0.73
CA GLU A 56 15.20 6.12 -0.91
C GLU A 56 15.87 6.97 0.17
N LYS A 57 15.23 8.04 0.63
CA LYS A 57 15.73 8.87 1.75
C LYS A 57 15.77 8.11 3.07
N ILE A 58 14.80 7.22 3.32
CA ILE A 58 14.75 6.42 4.54
C ILE A 58 15.69 5.22 4.46
N TYR A 59 15.74 4.58 3.28
CA TYR A 59 16.51 3.36 3.04
C TYR A 59 17.49 3.56 1.87
N SER A 60 18.73 3.85 2.18
CA SER A 60 19.76 4.15 1.18
C SER A 60 20.36 2.91 0.48
N LYS A 61 20.01 1.70 0.89
CA LYS A 61 20.56 0.45 0.34
C LYS A 61 19.45 -0.54 0.02
N ASN A 62 19.68 -1.32 -1.07
CA ASN A 62 18.79 -2.40 -1.50
C ASN A 62 17.38 -1.90 -1.84
N VAL A 63 17.27 -0.69 -2.38
CA VAL A 63 16.01 -0.12 -2.90
C VAL A 63 16.06 -0.17 -4.42
N PHE A 64 15.01 -0.71 -5.02
CA PHE A 64 14.84 -0.85 -6.45
C PHE A 64 13.57 -0.15 -6.89
N VAL A 65 13.67 0.81 -7.80
CA VAL A 65 12.53 1.55 -8.34
C VAL A 65 12.22 1.06 -9.75
N TYR A 66 10.97 0.64 -9.97
CA TYR A 66 10.49 0.14 -11.25
C TYR A 66 9.18 0.81 -11.66
N MET A 67 9.20 1.55 -12.76
CA MET A 67 8.00 2.17 -13.33
C MET A 67 7.20 1.12 -14.11
N ASN A 68 6.05 0.72 -13.55
CA ASN A 68 5.15 -0.28 -14.13
C ASN A 68 3.94 0.33 -14.84
N GLN A 69 3.72 1.64 -14.68
CA GLN A 69 2.50 2.31 -15.15
C GLN A 69 2.71 3.79 -15.46
N THR A 70 1.78 4.35 -16.18
CA THR A 70 1.52 5.78 -16.33
C THR A 70 0.20 6.14 -15.64
N SER A 71 -0.18 7.41 -15.62
CA SER A 71 -1.45 7.86 -15.01
C SER A 71 -2.72 7.35 -15.72
N SER A 72 -2.58 6.74 -16.88
CA SER A 72 -3.69 6.25 -17.73
C SER A 72 -3.60 4.75 -18.04
N THR A 73 -2.73 4.01 -17.37
CA THR A 73 -2.56 2.57 -17.60
C THR A 73 -3.67 1.78 -16.90
N ASP A 74 -4.30 0.85 -17.61
CA ASP A 74 -5.34 -0.02 -17.06
C ASP A 74 -4.75 -1.07 -16.09
N LEU A 75 -5.58 -1.56 -15.15
CA LEU A 75 -5.15 -2.46 -14.06
C LEU A 75 -4.55 -3.77 -14.55
N ASP A 76 -5.07 -4.34 -15.63
CA ASP A 76 -4.56 -5.59 -16.22
C ASP A 76 -3.17 -5.40 -16.83
N ILE A 77 -2.91 -4.24 -17.46
CA ILE A 77 -1.60 -3.88 -17.98
C ILE A 77 -0.62 -3.57 -16.85
N ILE A 78 -1.08 -2.92 -15.76
CA ILE A 78 -0.28 -2.72 -14.54
C ILE A 78 0.15 -4.07 -13.97
N LEU A 79 -0.79 -5.03 -13.89
CA LEU A 79 -0.50 -6.41 -13.44
C LEU A 79 0.59 -7.04 -14.30
N ALA A 80 0.43 -7.03 -15.62
CA ALA A 80 1.38 -7.64 -16.57
C ALA A 80 2.77 -7.02 -16.47
N ASN A 81 2.86 -5.70 -16.45
CA ASN A 81 4.12 -4.98 -16.33
C ASN A 81 4.83 -5.26 -15.00
N THR A 82 4.07 -5.30 -13.90
CA THR A 82 4.61 -5.58 -12.57
C THR A 82 5.12 -7.01 -12.49
N ILE A 83 4.38 -8.00 -13.03
CA ILE A 83 4.84 -9.40 -13.12
C ILE A 83 6.17 -9.45 -13.86
N THR A 84 6.28 -8.79 -15.01
CA THR A 84 7.50 -8.81 -15.83
C THR A 84 8.70 -8.20 -15.09
N GLY A 85 8.54 -6.99 -14.54
CA GLY A 85 9.62 -6.29 -13.83
C GLY A 85 10.03 -7.01 -12.54
N PHE A 86 9.06 -7.44 -11.76
CA PHE A 86 9.33 -8.15 -10.50
C PHE A 86 9.93 -9.54 -10.73
N SER A 87 9.50 -10.26 -11.78
CA SER A 87 10.10 -11.55 -12.15
C SER A 87 11.59 -11.42 -12.50
N ASN A 88 11.98 -10.37 -13.22
CA ASN A 88 13.39 -10.11 -13.52
C ASN A 88 14.17 -9.77 -12.25
N PHE A 89 13.62 -8.94 -11.38
CA PHE A 89 14.24 -8.55 -10.12
C PHE A 89 14.49 -9.75 -9.19
N ILE A 90 13.51 -10.64 -8.97
CA ILE A 90 13.70 -11.79 -8.08
C ILE A 90 14.71 -12.81 -8.60
N LYS A 91 14.89 -12.93 -9.93
CA LYS A 91 15.92 -13.80 -10.53
C LYS A 91 17.32 -13.32 -10.18
N GLU A 92 17.53 -12.02 -10.10
CA GLU A 92 18.82 -11.42 -9.71
C GLU A 92 19.04 -11.52 -8.20
N ILE A 93 18.03 -11.15 -7.38
CA ILE A 93 18.16 -11.08 -5.92
C ILE A 93 18.11 -12.47 -5.29
N LYS A 94 17.29 -13.38 -5.81
CA LYS A 94 17.02 -14.74 -5.26
C LYS A 94 16.59 -14.67 -3.80
N PRO A 95 15.43 -14.08 -3.50
CA PRO A 95 14.96 -13.93 -2.13
C PRO A 95 14.47 -15.25 -1.54
N ASP A 96 14.58 -15.38 -0.21
CA ASP A 96 13.99 -16.49 0.56
C ASP A 96 12.51 -16.23 0.87
N LEU A 97 12.11 -14.94 1.00
CA LEU A 97 10.74 -14.54 1.34
C LEU A 97 10.38 -13.22 0.63
N ILE A 98 9.18 -13.15 0.12
CA ILE A 98 8.56 -11.93 -0.40
C ILE A 98 7.45 -11.51 0.56
N ILE A 99 7.44 -10.26 1.01
CA ILE A 99 6.39 -9.67 1.83
C ILE A 99 5.60 -8.68 0.99
N ILE A 100 4.28 -8.87 0.98
CA ILE A 100 3.32 -8.01 0.30
C ILE A 100 2.23 -7.57 1.29
N HIS A 101 1.63 -6.41 1.01
CA HIS A 101 0.58 -5.85 1.84
C HIS A 101 -0.70 -5.60 1.02
N GLY A 102 -1.85 -5.92 1.63
CA GLY A 102 -3.18 -5.49 1.16
C GLY A 102 -3.69 -6.22 -0.09
N ASP A 103 -4.18 -5.45 -1.03
CA ASP A 103 -5.10 -5.90 -2.08
C ASP A 103 -4.88 -5.25 -3.45
N ARG A 104 -3.81 -4.50 -3.59
CA ARG A 104 -3.53 -3.84 -4.87
C ARG A 104 -3.06 -4.83 -5.94
N VAL A 105 -3.23 -4.41 -7.18
CA VAL A 105 -2.83 -5.21 -8.35
C VAL A 105 -1.32 -5.54 -8.35
N GLU A 106 -0.49 -4.65 -7.82
CA GLU A 106 0.95 -4.86 -7.68
C GLU A 106 1.25 -5.95 -6.62
N ALA A 107 0.46 -6.01 -5.54
CA ALA A 107 0.57 -7.06 -4.54
C ALA A 107 0.16 -8.43 -5.13
N LEU A 108 -0.89 -8.46 -5.97
CA LEU A 108 -1.27 -9.66 -6.72
C LEU A 108 -0.15 -10.11 -7.66
N ALA A 109 0.49 -9.18 -8.38
CA ALA A 109 1.64 -9.47 -9.23
C ALA A 109 2.79 -10.08 -8.43
N GLY A 110 3.17 -9.45 -7.32
CA GLY A 110 4.25 -9.92 -6.45
C GLY A 110 4.00 -11.31 -5.90
N THR A 111 2.76 -11.58 -5.48
CA THR A 111 2.35 -12.89 -4.97
C THR A 111 2.38 -13.96 -6.08
N THR A 112 1.85 -13.64 -7.25
CA THR A 112 1.87 -14.54 -8.41
C THR A 112 3.30 -14.93 -8.78
N VAL A 113 4.18 -13.94 -8.86
CA VAL A 113 5.60 -14.18 -9.20
C VAL A 113 6.28 -15.02 -8.12
N GLY A 114 6.08 -14.73 -6.84
CA GLY A 114 6.66 -15.51 -5.74
C GLY A 114 6.22 -16.96 -5.77
N SER A 115 4.92 -17.20 -5.83
CA SER A 115 4.35 -18.55 -5.79
C SER A 115 4.75 -19.39 -6.99
N LEU A 116 4.73 -18.82 -8.21
CA LEU A 116 5.12 -19.55 -9.43
C LEU A 116 6.63 -19.82 -9.52
N ASN A 117 7.46 -19.13 -8.75
CA ASN A 117 8.89 -19.36 -8.66
C ASN A 117 9.33 -20.14 -7.40
N ASN A 118 8.37 -20.74 -6.66
CA ASN A 118 8.61 -21.49 -5.42
C ASN A 118 9.35 -20.65 -4.34
N ILE A 119 9.05 -19.37 -4.27
CA ILE A 119 9.54 -18.47 -3.22
C ILE A 119 8.41 -18.27 -2.21
N LEU A 120 8.73 -18.33 -0.92
CA LEU A 120 7.73 -18.06 0.12
C LEU A 120 7.16 -16.65 -0.02
N VAL A 121 5.86 -16.52 0.15
CA VAL A 121 5.16 -15.23 0.16
C VAL A 121 4.41 -15.04 1.46
N GLY A 122 4.67 -13.94 2.15
CA GLY A 122 3.94 -13.48 3.32
C GLY A 122 2.98 -12.36 2.95
N HIS A 123 1.70 -12.52 3.26
CA HIS A 123 0.63 -11.57 3.00
C HIS A 123 0.20 -10.87 4.30
N ILE A 124 0.29 -9.53 4.30
CA ILE A 124 -0.14 -8.69 5.42
C ILE A 124 -1.54 -8.14 5.14
N GLU A 125 -2.40 -8.13 6.16
CA GLU A 125 -3.80 -7.69 6.13
C GLU A 125 -4.70 -8.50 5.17
N GLY A 126 -4.41 -9.79 4.96
CA GLY A 126 -5.34 -10.73 4.36
C GLY A 126 -6.59 -10.94 5.21
N GLY A 127 -7.70 -11.34 4.57
CA GLY A 127 -8.93 -11.72 5.27
C GLY A 127 -9.86 -10.58 5.68
N GLU A 128 -9.57 -9.34 5.34
CA GLU A 128 -10.49 -8.21 5.49
C GLU A 128 -11.53 -8.20 4.36
N LEU A 129 -12.70 -7.57 4.61
CA LEU A 129 -13.80 -7.44 3.64
C LEU A 129 -13.95 -5.99 3.22
N SER A 130 -14.20 -5.76 1.93
CA SER A 130 -14.44 -4.41 1.37
C SER A 130 -15.62 -4.37 0.37
N GLY A 131 -16.12 -5.51 -0.08
CA GLY A 131 -17.30 -5.59 -0.95
C GLY A 131 -17.09 -5.09 -2.39
N ASN A 132 -15.86 -4.94 -2.83
CA ASN A 132 -15.47 -4.43 -4.15
C ASN A 132 -14.40 -5.33 -4.79
N ILE A 133 -13.80 -4.86 -5.90
CA ILE A 133 -12.73 -5.59 -6.62
C ILE A 133 -11.50 -5.85 -5.73
N ASP A 134 -11.21 -4.95 -4.77
CA ASP A 134 -10.07 -5.10 -3.87
C ASP A 134 -10.22 -6.35 -2.98
N GLU A 135 -11.45 -6.68 -2.57
CA GLU A 135 -11.72 -7.92 -1.83
C GLU A 135 -11.39 -9.16 -2.66
N LEU A 136 -11.77 -9.17 -3.93
CA LEU A 136 -11.43 -10.28 -4.84
C LEU A 136 -9.92 -10.43 -4.98
N MET A 137 -9.21 -9.33 -5.20
CA MET A 137 -7.75 -9.34 -5.29
C MET A 137 -7.12 -9.78 -3.98
N ARG A 138 -7.57 -9.27 -2.83
CA ARG A 138 -7.08 -9.66 -1.50
C ARG A 138 -7.23 -11.16 -1.25
N HIS A 139 -8.37 -11.73 -1.63
CA HIS A 139 -8.60 -13.16 -1.48
C HIS A 139 -7.78 -14.01 -2.45
N ALA A 140 -7.59 -13.56 -3.69
CA ALA A 140 -6.67 -14.20 -4.63
C ALA A 140 -5.22 -14.19 -4.13
N ILE A 141 -4.75 -13.05 -3.61
CA ILE A 141 -3.44 -12.89 -2.97
C ILE A 141 -3.30 -13.87 -1.80
N THR A 142 -4.32 -13.93 -0.92
CA THR A 142 -4.33 -14.89 0.20
C THR A 142 -4.15 -16.32 -0.30
N LYS A 143 -4.86 -16.74 -1.35
CA LYS A 143 -4.79 -18.11 -1.88
C LYS A 143 -3.44 -18.47 -2.53
N LEU A 144 -2.70 -17.48 -2.97
CA LEU A 144 -1.35 -17.67 -3.54
C LEU A 144 -0.24 -17.50 -2.48
N ALA A 145 -0.53 -16.90 -1.32
CA ALA A 145 0.46 -16.69 -0.25
C ALA A 145 0.63 -17.95 0.62
N HIS A 146 1.76 -18.03 1.32
CA HIS A 146 2.12 -19.17 2.17
C HIS A 146 2.03 -18.85 3.67
N ILE A 147 2.23 -17.58 4.02
CA ILE A 147 2.25 -17.07 5.40
C ILE A 147 1.32 -15.87 5.47
N HIS A 148 0.50 -15.78 6.52
CA HIS A 148 -0.51 -14.75 6.63
C HIS A 148 -0.36 -13.97 7.93
N PHE A 149 -0.16 -12.67 7.82
CA PHE A 149 -0.10 -11.72 8.93
C PHE A 149 -1.37 -10.91 8.96
N VAL A 150 -2.32 -11.27 9.82
CA VAL A 150 -3.66 -10.69 9.84
C VAL A 150 -3.84 -9.70 10.97
N ALA A 151 -4.71 -8.71 10.78
CA ALA A 151 -4.92 -7.64 11.75
C ALA A 151 -5.69 -8.12 13.00
N ASN A 152 -6.56 -9.14 12.87
CA ASN A 152 -7.43 -9.54 13.97
C ASN A 152 -7.89 -11.00 13.86
N SER A 153 -8.54 -11.49 14.93
CA SER A 153 -9.03 -12.87 14.99
C SER A 153 -10.17 -13.18 14.02
N LYS A 154 -10.95 -12.17 13.60
CA LYS A 154 -12.02 -12.36 12.59
C LYS A 154 -11.39 -12.65 11.22
N ALA A 155 -10.34 -11.92 10.85
CA ALA A 155 -9.57 -12.17 9.64
C ALA A 155 -8.93 -13.58 9.69
N LYS A 156 -8.29 -13.97 10.81
CA LYS A 156 -7.77 -15.33 10.99
C LYS A 156 -8.86 -16.40 10.77
N LYS A 157 -10.04 -16.22 11.35
CA LYS A 157 -11.17 -17.15 11.16
C LYS A 157 -11.55 -17.28 9.69
N ARG A 158 -11.61 -16.15 8.98
CA ARG A 158 -11.98 -16.11 7.56
C ARG A 158 -10.96 -16.81 6.68
N LEU A 159 -9.67 -16.58 6.89
CA LEU A 159 -8.62 -17.30 6.18
C LEU A 159 -8.69 -18.81 6.42
N THR A 160 -8.94 -19.22 7.67
CA THR A 160 -9.15 -20.64 7.99
C THR A 160 -10.36 -21.23 7.23
N GLN A 161 -11.47 -20.48 7.09
CA GLN A 161 -12.63 -20.89 6.30
C GLN A 161 -12.32 -20.97 4.79
N MET A 162 -11.40 -20.13 4.29
CA MET A 162 -10.89 -20.19 2.93
C MET A 162 -9.94 -21.37 2.69
N GLY A 163 -9.61 -22.15 3.73
CA GLY A 163 -8.76 -23.34 3.63
C GLY A 163 -7.29 -23.11 3.92
N GLU A 164 -6.91 -21.93 4.47
CA GLU A 164 -5.53 -21.68 4.89
C GLU A 164 -5.20 -22.41 6.20
N SER A 165 -3.96 -22.90 6.31
CA SER A 165 -3.49 -23.58 7.54
C SER A 165 -3.43 -22.60 8.71
N LYS A 166 -4.05 -22.98 9.83
CA LYS A 166 -4.05 -22.18 11.06
C LYS A 166 -2.65 -21.89 11.60
N ASP A 167 -1.69 -22.77 11.34
CA ASP A 167 -0.32 -22.65 11.81
C ASP A 167 0.47 -21.59 11.02
N ASN A 168 0.00 -21.26 9.81
CA ASN A 168 0.59 -20.24 8.95
C ASN A 168 -0.11 -18.87 9.07
N ILE A 169 -1.10 -18.72 9.99
CA ILE A 169 -1.85 -17.49 10.19
C ILE A 169 -1.52 -16.86 11.54
N PHE A 170 -0.85 -15.73 11.53
CA PHE A 170 -0.40 -14.98 12.68
C PHE A 170 -1.24 -13.71 12.86
N VAL A 171 -1.85 -13.53 14.03
CA VAL A 171 -2.56 -12.28 14.37
C VAL A 171 -1.54 -11.30 14.92
N ILE A 172 -1.22 -10.27 14.16
CA ILE A 172 -0.17 -9.28 14.50
C ILE A 172 -0.72 -7.88 14.82
N GLY A 173 -2.02 -7.63 14.62
CA GLY A 173 -2.57 -6.28 14.60
C GLY A 173 -2.34 -5.58 13.24
N SER A 174 -2.65 -4.29 13.18
CA SER A 174 -2.29 -3.45 12.03
C SER A 174 -0.93 -2.79 12.27
N PRO A 175 0.06 -2.96 11.36
CA PRO A 175 1.41 -2.40 11.55
C PRO A 175 1.44 -0.87 11.66
N GLU A 176 0.45 -0.15 11.11
CA GLU A 176 0.36 1.31 11.24
C GLU A 176 0.18 1.78 12.68
N ILE A 177 -0.38 0.93 13.56
CA ILE A 177 -0.54 1.26 14.98
C ILE A 177 0.82 1.45 15.66
N ASP A 178 1.84 0.73 15.24
CA ASP A 178 3.20 0.89 15.78
C ASP A 178 3.76 2.27 15.43
N ILE A 179 3.47 2.76 14.22
CA ILE A 179 3.84 4.11 13.80
C ILE A 179 3.05 5.16 14.59
N MET A 180 1.72 5.00 14.70
CA MET A 180 0.85 5.94 15.43
C MET A 180 1.22 6.04 16.92
N LYS A 181 1.73 4.97 17.52
CA LYS A 181 2.20 4.94 18.92
C LYS A 181 3.67 5.31 19.08
N SER A 182 4.37 5.60 17.99
CA SER A 182 5.78 5.98 18.04
C SER A 182 5.97 7.29 18.82
N LYS A 183 7.01 7.32 19.66
CA LYS A 183 7.43 8.56 20.33
C LYS A 183 8.10 9.57 19.40
N ASN A 184 8.43 9.15 18.18
CA ASN A 184 9.14 9.95 17.17
C ASN A 184 8.19 10.55 16.11
N LEU A 185 6.89 10.67 16.41
CA LEU A 185 5.97 11.37 15.52
C LEU A 185 6.34 12.87 15.47
N PRO A 186 6.25 13.50 14.28
CA PRO A 186 6.45 14.94 14.18
C PRO A 186 5.36 15.68 14.99
N THR A 187 5.73 16.81 15.56
CA THR A 187 4.77 17.69 16.23
C THR A 187 3.82 18.32 15.21
N LEU A 188 2.65 18.76 15.65
CA LEU A 188 1.69 19.45 14.79
C LEU A 188 2.32 20.67 14.11
N SER A 189 3.17 21.41 14.82
CA SER A 189 3.89 22.58 14.26
C SER A 189 4.78 22.17 13.09
N GLN A 190 5.58 21.11 13.25
CA GLN A 190 6.44 20.57 12.18
C GLN A 190 5.64 20.09 10.97
N VAL A 191 4.48 19.46 11.21
CA VAL A 191 3.59 19.02 10.12
C VAL A 191 3.01 20.23 9.40
N LYS A 192 2.54 21.24 10.13
CA LYS A 192 1.99 22.47 9.55
C LYS A 192 3.03 23.21 8.70
N GLU A 193 4.25 23.36 9.21
CA GLU A 193 5.37 23.96 8.48
C GLU A 193 5.70 23.17 7.19
N ARG A 194 5.77 21.84 7.29
CA ARG A 194 6.10 20.97 6.14
C ARG A 194 5.07 21.06 5.00
N TYR A 195 3.80 21.27 5.31
CA TYR A 195 2.70 21.26 4.35
C TYR A 195 2.07 22.65 4.13
N ASP A 196 2.75 23.72 4.57
CA ASP A 196 2.30 25.12 4.46
C ASP A 196 0.86 25.34 4.98
N ILE A 197 0.53 24.69 6.12
CA ILE A 197 -0.79 24.82 6.75
C ILE A 197 -0.80 26.03 7.68
N GLU A 198 -1.38 27.13 7.24
CA GLU A 198 -1.42 28.40 8.00
C GLU A 198 -2.54 28.44 9.05
N PHE A 199 -3.55 27.60 8.94
CA PHE A 199 -4.72 27.59 9.79
C PHE A 199 -4.43 27.12 11.22
N ASN A 200 -5.01 27.80 12.20
CA ASN A 200 -4.91 27.37 13.61
C ASN A 200 -5.84 26.17 13.91
N SER A 201 -6.98 26.11 13.24
CA SER A 201 -7.93 25.02 13.35
C SER A 201 -8.39 24.61 11.95
N PHE A 202 -8.40 23.31 11.70
CA PHE A 202 -8.81 22.73 10.41
C PHE A 202 -9.35 21.31 10.62
N SER A 203 -10.13 20.85 9.65
CA SER A 203 -10.55 19.47 9.52
C SER A 203 -9.77 18.79 8.39
N ILE A 204 -9.62 17.47 8.44
CA ILE A 204 -9.05 16.70 7.32
C ILE A 204 -10.22 16.16 6.50
N PHE A 205 -10.15 16.36 5.19
CA PHE A 205 -11.12 15.82 4.25
C PHE A 205 -10.43 14.83 3.30
N ILE A 206 -10.99 13.62 3.25
CA ILE A 206 -10.55 12.54 2.35
C ILE A 206 -11.81 11.99 1.68
N PHE A 207 -11.77 11.86 0.35
CA PHE A 207 -12.85 11.25 -0.42
C PHE A 207 -12.29 10.17 -1.34
N HIS A 208 -12.84 8.96 -1.25
CA HIS A 208 -12.53 7.86 -2.15
C HIS A 208 -13.79 7.42 -2.89
N PRO A 209 -13.74 7.29 -4.24
CA PRO A 209 -14.90 6.86 -5.00
C PRO A 209 -15.19 5.38 -4.76
N LEU A 210 -16.46 5.00 -4.82
CA LEU A 210 -16.85 3.61 -4.99
C LEU A 210 -16.70 3.25 -6.48
N THR A 211 -15.76 2.38 -6.80
CA THR A 211 -15.45 1.98 -8.19
C THR A 211 -16.64 1.34 -8.91
N THR A 212 -17.61 0.80 -8.16
CA THR A 212 -18.86 0.21 -8.65
C THR A 212 -19.95 1.24 -8.96
N GLU A 213 -19.81 2.50 -8.51
CA GLU A 213 -20.78 3.58 -8.68
C GLU A 213 -20.23 4.72 -9.56
N SER A 214 -19.48 4.37 -10.59
CA SER A 214 -18.76 5.34 -11.43
C SER A 214 -19.64 6.46 -12.01
N ASP A 215 -20.91 6.17 -12.28
CA ASP A 215 -21.85 7.13 -12.91
C ASP A 215 -22.31 8.23 -11.95
N ASN A 216 -22.20 8.02 -10.65
CA ASN A 216 -22.64 8.95 -9.62
C ASN A 216 -21.48 9.76 -8.98
N ILE A 217 -20.23 9.45 -9.31
CA ILE A 217 -19.05 10.08 -8.69
C ILE A 217 -19.11 11.60 -8.75
N PHE A 218 -19.46 12.17 -9.92
CA PHE A 218 -19.54 13.62 -10.09
C PHE A 218 -20.56 14.24 -9.14
N SER A 219 -21.78 13.73 -9.07
CA SER A 219 -22.83 14.25 -8.18
C SER A 219 -22.38 14.15 -6.71
N GLN A 220 -21.86 13.01 -6.29
CA GLN A 220 -21.44 12.78 -4.91
C GLN A 220 -20.33 13.74 -4.48
N ILE A 221 -19.29 13.92 -5.29
CA ILE A 221 -18.20 14.82 -4.96
C ILE A 221 -18.60 16.28 -5.03
N HIS A 222 -19.40 16.65 -6.04
CA HIS A 222 -19.91 18.02 -6.19
C HIS A 222 -20.73 18.48 -5.00
N ASP A 223 -21.68 17.65 -4.52
CA ASP A 223 -22.51 17.95 -3.37
C ASP A 223 -21.68 18.02 -2.09
N THR A 224 -20.69 17.11 -1.94
CA THR A 224 -19.80 17.09 -0.80
C THR A 224 -18.91 18.34 -0.74
N VAL A 225 -18.28 18.73 -1.87
CA VAL A 225 -17.45 19.93 -1.95
C VAL A 225 -18.30 21.19 -1.71
N SER A 226 -19.52 21.23 -2.25
CA SER A 226 -20.45 22.34 -2.01
C SER A 226 -20.80 22.48 -0.53
N ALA A 227 -21.03 21.37 0.18
CA ALA A 227 -21.28 21.39 1.63
C ALA A 227 -20.04 21.85 2.42
N ILE A 228 -18.84 21.43 2.01
CA ILE A 228 -17.58 21.87 2.62
C ILE A 228 -17.40 23.38 2.45
N ILE A 229 -17.59 23.92 1.24
CA ILE A 229 -17.52 25.37 0.98
C ILE A 229 -18.54 26.13 1.83
N SER A 230 -19.79 25.64 1.88
CA SER A 230 -20.86 26.26 2.67
C SER A 230 -20.62 26.23 4.17
N SER A 231 -19.74 25.37 4.67
CA SER A 231 -19.43 25.30 6.09
C SER A 231 -18.53 26.44 6.58
N GLU A 232 -17.90 27.18 5.67
CA GLU A 232 -16.96 28.28 5.94
C GLU A 232 -15.80 27.89 6.90
N LYS A 233 -15.46 26.60 6.98
CA LYS A 233 -14.38 26.07 7.81
C LYS A 233 -13.13 25.81 6.98
N ASN A 234 -12.00 25.71 7.65
CA ASN A 234 -10.73 25.35 7.03
C ASN A 234 -10.60 23.83 6.92
N TYR A 235 -10.17 23.36 5.76
CA TYR A 235 -9.92 21.94 5.51
C TYR A 235 -8.54 21.73 4.90
N VAL A 236 -7.90 20.65 5.32
CA VAL A 236 -6.76 20.05 4.62
C VAL A 236 -7.31 18.89 3.78
N VAL A 237 -7.24 19.04 2.47
CA VAL A 237 -7.80 18.06 1.52
C VAL A 237 -6.70 17.09 1.13
N ILE A 238 -6.95 15.80 1.32
CA ILE A 238 -6.04 14.74 0.87
C ILE A 238 -6.56 14.20 -0.46
N TYR A 239 -5.72 14.24 -1.47
CA TYR A 239 -6.07 13.76 -2.81
C TYR A 239 -6.34 12.25 -2.83
N PRO A 240 -7.27 11.80 -3.70
CA PRO A 240 -7.61 10.39 -3.85
C PRO A 240 -6.45 9.60 -4.45
N ASN A 241 -6.54 8.28 -4.36
CA ASN A 241 -5.67 7.35 -5.09
C ASN A 241 -5.94 7.42 -6.60
N ASN A 242 -5.23 6.57 -7.39
CA ASN A 242 -5.41 6.45 -8.85
C ASN A 242 -6.61 5.57 -9.26
N ASP A 243 -7.59 5.37 -8.40
CA ASP A 243 -8.78 4.60 -8.70
C ASP A 243 -9.63 5.28 -9.79
N LYS A 244 -10.45 4.47 -10.49
CA LYS A 244 -11.34 4.98 -11.55
C LYS A 244 -12.23 6.10 -11.00
N GLY A 245 -12.24 7.25 -11.67
CA GLY A 245 -12.99 8.43 -11.23
C GLY A 245 -12.20 9.46 -10.41
N SER A 246 -10.96 9.16 -10.00
CA SER A 246 -10.15 10.07 -9.20
C SER A 246 -9.92 11.44 -9.89
N GLN A 247 -9.85 11.50 -11.22
CA GLN A 247 -9.71 12.77 -11.92
C GLN A 247 -10.94 13.69 -11.77
N ILE A 248 -12.14 13.13 -11.71
CA ILE A 248 -13.38 13.89 -11.47
C ILE A 248 -13.32 14.53 -10.08
N ILE A 249 -12.84 13.76 -9.09
CA ILE A 249 -12.69 14.24 -7.70
C ILE A 249 -11.66 15.38 -7.62
N ILE A 250 -10.51 15.21 -8.27
CA ILE A 250 -9.45 16.23 -8.29
C ILE A 250 -9.96 17.53 -8.94
N ASN A 251 -10.67 17.44 -10.06
CA ASN A 251 -11.23 18.62 -10.71
C ASN A 251 -12.24 19.39 -9.82
N GLU A 252 -13.02 18.67 -9.01
CA GLU A 252 -13.93 19.31 -8.05
C GLU A 252 -13.20 19.94 -6.86
N PHE A 253 -12.04 19.41 -6.46
CA PHE A 253 -11.19 20.02 -5.41
C PHE A 253 -10.55 21.34 -5.88
N GLU A 254 -10.34 21.52 -7.18
CA GLU A 254 -9.76 22.72 -7.79
C GLU A 254 -10.81 23.81 -8.09
N ARG A 255 -12.09 23.54 -7.89
CA ARG A 255 -13.20 24.52 -8.05
C ARG A 255 -13.17 25.57 -6.94
#